data_f403307d0f72e2dc9610259db80c2356
#
_entry.id   f403307d0f72e2dc9610259db80c2356
#
_cell.length_a   1.000
_cell.length_b   1.000
_cell.length_c   1.000
_cell.angle_alpha   90.00
_cell.angle_beta   90.00
_cell.angle_gamma   90.00
#
_symmetry.space_group_name_H-M   'P 1'
#
loop_
_entity.id
_entity.type
_entity.pdbx_description
1 polymer ?
#
loop_
_entity_poly.entity_id
_entity_poly.type
_entity_poly.pdbx_seq_one_letter_code
_entity_poly.pdbx_strand_id
1 'polypeptide(L)'
;MSSPGFEVVVLGTGDTFSEHRRSSALLLRCGGVSLAVDCPDMYRSVLREASERSGLELSLPDIDHVLITHVHGDHMNGLEGAAFFKHFAEGKRLRLVTSPEVRACIWDERLKASMGALWDGERHRVMTFDDYFEHVPLDWSSTTTIGPFRIRARRTIHHVPTSALLVEAAGRTLGYSSDTAFDPQLIDFLGAADLVIHETNLGPAHTPYEALAALPADLRARMRLIHYPDGFDASTSAIAALREGEVLHP
;
A
#
# COMPACT_ATOMS: atom_id res chain seq x y z
N MET A 1 -15.12 25.91 7.34
CA MET A 1 -14.72 24.50 7.48
C MET A 1 -13.43 24.38 6.71
N SER A 2 -12.31 24.05 7.38
CA SER A 2 -11.05 23.77 6.68
C SER A 2 -11.28 22.59 5.72
N SER A 3 -10.79 22.72 4.47
CA SER A 3 -10.80 21.59 3.53
C SER A 3 -10.18 20.38 4.24
N PRO A 4 -10.80 19.19 4.13
CA PRO A 4 -10.20 17.99 4.71
C PRO A 4 -8.81 17.80 4.09
N GLY A 5 -7.77 17.83 4.93
CA GLY A 5 -6.38 17.68 4.53
C GLY A 5 -6.10 16.32 3.92
N PHE A 6 -4.95 16.18 3.26
CA PHE A 6 -4.44 14.88 2.86
C PHE A 6 -3.77 14.22 4.07
N GLU A 7 -4.31 13.08 4.50
CA GLU A 7 -3.80 12.27 5.61
C GLU A 7 -3.23 10.95 5.10
N VAL A 8 -2.12 10.52 5.71
CA VAL A 8 -1.51 9.21 5.49
C VAL A 8 -1.44 8.49 6.83
N VAL A 9 -2.22 7.44 7.01
CA VAL A 9 -2.21 6.60 8.21
C VAL A 9 -1.32 5.39 7.96
N VAL A 10 -0.35 5.18 8.83
CA VAL A 10 0.57 4.04 8.75
C VAL A 10 -0.09 2.83 9.38
N LEU A 11 -0.42 1.83 8.56
CA LEU A 11 -1.08 0.61 9.01
C LEU A 11 -0.09 -0.46 9.47
N GLY A 12 1.06 -0.55 8.80
CA GLY A 12 2.13 -1.48 9.11
C GLY A 12 3.46 -0.96 8.58
N THR A 13 4.56 -1.40 9.18
CA THR A 13 5.92 -0.92 8.87
C THR A 13 6.94 -2.00 8.64
N GLY A 14 6.61 -3.27 8.93
CA GLY A 14 7.49 -4.43 8.82
C GLY A 14 7.54 -5.03 7.42
N ASP A 15 8.44 -5.95 7.25
CA ASP A 15 8.59 -6.81 6.08
C ASP A 15 7.88 -8.16 6.25
N THR A 16 8.05 -9.07 5.30
CA THR A 16 7.46 -10.41 5.32
C THR A 16 7.96 -11.29 6.48
N PHE A 17 9.11 -10.97 7.08
CA PHE A 17 9.75 -11.74 8.16
C PHE A 17 9.51 -11.14 9.56
N SER A 18 8.83 -9.99 9.64
CA SER A 18 8.61 -9.30 10.90
C SER A 18 7.75 -10.11 11.86
N GLU A 19 8.25 -10.32 13.09
CA GLU A 19 7.52 -10.94 14.19
C GLU A 19 6.77 -9.90 15.04
N HIS A 20 7.24 -8.65 15.05
CA HIS A 20 6.80 -7.61 15.96
C HIS A 20 6.02 -6.47 15.29
N ARG A 21 5.97 -6.45 13.96
CA ARG A 21 5.31 -5.41 13.17
C ARG A 21 4.35 -6.01 12.16
N ARG A 22 3.31 -5.29 11.85
CA ARG A 22 2.45 -5.59 10.71
C ARG A 22 3.20 -5.26 9.42
N SER A 23 2.99 -6.06 8.39
CA SER A 23 3.58 -5.81 7.07
C SER A 23 3.18 -4.44 6.53
N SER A 24 4.06 -3.85 5.77
CA SER A 24 3.96 -2.48 5.27
C SER A 24 2.67 -2.23 4.52
N ALA A 25 1.89 -1.28 5.02
CA ALA A 25 0.65 -0.83 4.40
C ALA A 25 0.31 0.59 4.85
N LEU A 26 -0.35 1.35 3.99
CA LEU A 26 -0.77 2.72 4.25
C LEU A 26 -2.27 2.87 3.98
N LEU A 27 -2.91 3.83 4.65
CA LEU A 27 -4.25 4.29 4.30
C LEU A 27 -4.20 5.79 4.00
N LEU A 28 -4.48 6.15 2.76
CA LEU A 28 -4.56 7.53 2.30
C LEU A 28 -6.00 8.02 2.44
N ARG A 29 -6.19 9.20 3.05
CA ARG A 29 -7.51 9.78 3.28
C ARG A 29 -7.54 11.24 2.81
N CYS A 30 -8.53 11.60 2.02
CA CYS A 30 -8.76 12.98 1.58
C CYS A 30 -10.20 13.15 1.11
N GLY A 31 -10.85 14.25 1.47
CA GLY A 31 -12.19 14.60 0.96
C GLY A 31 -13.28 13.55 1.20
N GLY A 32 -13.16 12.74 2.26
CA GLY A 32 -14.09 11.65 2.57
C GLY A 32 -13.86 10.37 1.75
N VAL A 33 -12.81 10.30 0.95
CA VAL A 33 -12.40 9.09 0.20
C VAL A 33 -11.21 8.43 0.89
N SER A 34 -11.25 7.10 1.00
CA SER A 34 -10.17 6.27 1.57
C SER A 34 -9.59 5.34 0.50
N LEU A 35 -8.27 5.42 0.34
CA LEU A 35 -7.48 4.56 -0.54
C LEU A 35 -6.44 3.80 0.27
N ALA A 36 -6.63 2.49 0.43
CA ALA A 36 -5.61 1.63 1.01
C ALA A 36 -4.50 1.37 0.00
N VAL A 37 -3.25 1.41 0.45
CA VAL A 37 -2.07 0.99 -0.32
C VAL A 37 -1.52 -0.25 0.36
N ASP A 38 -1.62 -1.36 -0.34
CA ASP A 38 -1.42 -2.74 0.07
C ASP A 38 -2.44 -3.25 1.11
N CYS A 39 -2.59 -4.56 1.15
CA CYS A 39 -3.58 -5.28 1.93
C CYS A 39 -2.95 -6.55 2.52
N PRO A 40 -2.11 -6.41 3.57
CA PRO A 40 -1.44 -7.54 4.20
C PRO A 40 -2.42 -8.49 4.88
N ASP A 41 -1.91 -9.64 5.30
CA ASP A 41 -2.71 -10.65 5.99
C ASP A 41 -3.42 -10.09 7.25
N MET A 42 -4.56 -10.68 7.59
CA MET A 42 -5.43 -10.24 8.69
C MET A 42 -5.82 -8.74 8.64
N TYR A 43 -6.07 -8.23 7.45
CA TYR A 43 -6.24 -6.80 7.18
C TYR A 43 -7.24 -6.09 8.11
N ARG A 44 -8.35 -6.74 8.50
CA ARG A 44 -9.30 -6.19 9.46
C ARG A 44 -8.70 -5.99 10.86
N SER A 45 -7.80 -6.89 11.28
CA SER A 45 -7.06 -6.70 12.54
C SER A 45 -6.03 -5.57 12.43
N VAL A 46 -5.38 -5.46 11.28
CA VAL A 46 -4.44 -4.36 10.99
C VAL A 46 -5.16 -3.01 11.09
N LEU A 47 -6.33 -2.86 10.48
CA LEU A 47 -7.15 -1.64 10.58
C LEU A 47 -7.57 -1.34 12.02
N ARG A 48 -8.03 -2.34 12.78
CA ARG A 48 -8.41 -2.17 14.19
C ARG A 48 -7.24 -1.69 15.04
N GLU A 49 -6.08 -2.31 14.91
CA GLU A 49 -4.89 -1.94 15.66
C GLU A 49 -4.39 -0.53 15.30
N ALA A 50 -4.41 -0.18 14.02
CA ALA A 50 -4.10 1.18 13.57
C ALA A 50 -5.14 2.20 14.09
N SER A 51 -6.42 1.84 14.14
CA SER A 51 -7.49 2.64 14.75
C SER A 51 -7.21 2.92 16.24
N GLU A 52 -6.89 1.88 17.01
CA GLU A 52 -6.57 1.99 18.44
C GLU A 52 -5.34 2.89 18.69
N ARG A 53 -4.31 2.79 17.84
CA ARG A 53 -3.06 3.57 17.99
C ARG A 53 -3.19 5.02 17.52
N SER A 54 -3.92 5.26 16.42
CA SER A 54 -4.08 6.60 15.85
C SER A 54 -5.19 7.42 16.50
N GLY A 55 -6.15 6.76 17.19
CA GLY A 55 -7.37 7.39 17.68
C GLY A 55 -8.40 7.71 16.59
N LEU A 56 -8.16 7.25 15.35
CA LEU A 56 -9.09 7.39 14.23
C LEU A 56 -10.01 6.18 14.16
N GLU A 57 -11.26 6.38 13.71
CA GLU A 57 -12.14 5.26 13.37
C GLU A 57 -11.76 4.73 11.99
N LEU A 58 -11.21 3.50 11.96
CA LEU A 58 -10.77 2.84 10.73
C LEU A 58 -11.43 1.47 10.64
N SER A 59 -12.17 1.23 9.57
CA SER A 59 -12.82 -0.06 9.35
C SER A 59 -12.84 -0.44 7.87
N LEU A 60 -12.95 -1.73 7.56
CA LEU A 60 -13.00 -2.19 6.18
C LEU A 60 -14.20 -1.67 5.37
N PRO A 61 -15.42 -1.48 5.95
CA PRO A 61 -16.52 -0.79 5.28
C PRO A 61 -16.16 0.58 4.72
N ASP A 62 -15.29 1.33 5.41
CA ASP A 62 -14.90 2.71 5.04
C ASP A 62 -13.80 2.76 3.97
N ILE A 63 -13.28 1.62 3.55
CA ILE A 63 -12.28 1.54 2.48
C ILE A 63 -12.98 1.51 1.12
N ASP A 64 -12.80 2.58 0.34
CA ASP A 64 -13.40 2.70 -0.99
C ASP A 64 -12.60 1.93 -2.05
N HIS A 65 -11.28 2.00 -1.96
CA HIS A 65 -10.35 1.42 -2.93
C HIS A 65 -9.18 0.75 -2.22
N VAL A 66 -8.71 -0.36 -2.79
CA VAL A 66 -7.46 -1.02 -2.39
C VAL A 66 -6.52 -1.01 -3.59
N LEU A 67 -5.38 -0.36 -3.45
CA LEU A 67 -4.28 -0.38 -4.41
C LEU A 67 -3.29 -1.45 -3.97
N ILE A 68 -3.01 -2.42 -4.83
CA ILE A 68 -1.97 -3.41 -4.63
C ILE A 68 -0.76 -3.04 -5.47
N THR A 69 0.37 -2.82 -4.82
CA THR A 69 1.62 -2.44 -5.47
C THR A 69 2.24 -3.59 -6.21
N HIS A 70 2.19 -4.81 -5.63
CA HIS A 70 2.72 -6.05 -6.21
C HIS A 70 2.14 -7.30 -5.50
N VAL A 71 2.51 -8.50 -6.01
CA VAL A 71 1.87 -9.77 -5.60
C VAL A 71 2.60 -10.54 -4.50
N HIS A 72 3.56 -9.97 -3.77
CA HIS A 72 4.10 -10.63 -2.59
C HIS A 72 3.07 -10.75 -1.48
N GLY A 73 3.22 -11.79 -0.64
CA GLY A 73 2.21 -12.15 0.35
C GLY A 73 1.98 -11.06 1.40
N ASP A 74 3.05 -10.44 1.86
CA ASP A 74 3.03 -9.36 2.85
C ASP A 74 2.37 -8.06 2.34
N HIS A 75 2.11 -7.96 1.02
CA HIS A 75 1.40 -6.84 0.41
C HIS A 75 -0.02 -7.16 -0.03
N MET A 76 -0.38 -8.46 -0.24
CA MET A 76 -1.68 -8.78 -0.81
C MET A 76 -2.46 -9.91 -0.14
N ASN A 77 -1.91 -10.68 0.82
CA ASN A 77 -2.60 -11.86 1.35
C ASN A 77 -3.92 -11.55 2.06
N GLY A 78 -4.16 -10.33 2.53
CA GLY A 78 -5.42 -9.90 3.11
C GLY A 78 -6.54 -9.64 2.09
N LEU A 79 -6.19 -9.58 0.80
CA LEU A 79 -7.12 -9.20 -0.27
C LEU A 79 -8.28 -10.17 -0.42
N GLU A 80 -8.04 -11.49 -0.26
CA GLU A 80 -9.10 -12.50 -0.24
C GLU A 80 -10.14 -12.21 0.84
N GLY A 81 -9.69 -12.02 2.08
CA GLY A 81 -10.58 -11.72 3.21
C GLY A 81 -11.32 -10.40 3.06
N ALA A 82 -10.66 -9.37 2.51
CA ALA A 82 -11.28 -8.07 2.24
C ALA A 82 -12.36 -8.18 1.16
N ALA A 83 -12.07 -8.91 0.06
CA ALA A 83 -13.02 -9.12 -1.02
C ALA A 83 -14.23 -9.95 -0.58
N PHE A 84 -14.01 -11.03 0.17
CA PHE A 84 -15.11 -11.85 0.74
C PHE A 84 -15.97 -11.01 1.70
N PHE A 85 -15.36 -10.17 2.53
CA PHE A 85 -16.15 -9.29 3.41
C PHE A 85 -17.04 -8.33 2.60
N LYS A 86 -16.50 -7.65 1.59
CA LYS A 86 -17.28 -6.77 0.71
C LYS A 86 -18.40 -7.54 -0.01
N HIS A 87 -18.09 -8.74 -0.50
CA HIS A 87 -19.05 -9.57 -1.23
C HIS A 87 -20.18 -10.09 -0.32
N PHE A 88 -19.84 -10.75 0.81
CA PHE A 88 -20.81 -11.42 1.66
C PHE A 88 -21.51 -10.51 2.66
N ALA A 89 -20.78 -9.55 3.25
CA ALA A 89 -21.32 -8.68 4.29
C ALA A 89 -21.98 -7.43 3.74
N GLU A 90 -21.47 -6.89 2.60
CA GLU A 90 -21.97 -5.64 2.04
C GLU A 90 -22.70 -5.82 0.70
N GLY A 91 -22.61 -6.99 0.06
CA GLY A 91 -23.18 -7.22 -1.28
C GLY A 91 -22.52 -6.37 -2.36
N LYS A 92 -21.24 -6.01 -2.17
CA LYS A 92 -20.46 -5.13 -3.05
C LYS A 92 -19.24 -5.84 -3.60
N ARG A 93 -18.69 -5.29 -4.68
CA ARG A 93 -17.36 -5.64 -5.17
C ARG A 93 -16.33 -4.68 -4.56
N LEU A 94 -15.11 -5.18 -4.31
CA LEU A 94 -14.00 -4.36 -3.89
C LEU A 94 -13.38 -3.64 -5.11
N ARG A 95 -13.22 -2.32 -5.04
CA ARG A 95 -12.51 -1.58 -6.08
C ARG A 95 -11.01 -1.79 -5.91
N LEU A 96 -10.44 -2.52 -6.88
CA LEU A 96 -9.05 -2.95 -6.87
C LEU A 96 -8.23 -2.17 -7.89
N VAL A 97 -7.26 -1.42 -7.41
CA VAL A 97 -6.35 -0.61 -8.21
C VAL A 97 -5.03 -1.35 -8.39
N THR A 98 -4.65 -1.70 -9.61
CA THR A 98 -3.40 -2.41 -9.88
C THR A 98 -2.83 -2.06 -11.25
N SER A 99 -1.50 -2.24 -11.43
CA SER A 99 -0.92 -2.24 -12.77
C SER A 99 -1.46 -3.41 -13.61
N PRO A 100 -1.41 -3.32 -14.95
CA PRO A 100 -1.82 -4.42 -15.82
C PRO A 100 -1.08 -5.73 -15.55
N GLU A 101 0.21 -5.67 -15.22
CA GLU A 101 1.02 -6.86 -14.93
C GLU A 101 0.60 -7.50 -13.59
N VAL A 102 0.36 -6.72 -12.55
CA VAL A 102 -0.16 -7.21 -11.27
C VAL A 102 -1.56 -7.81 -11.47
N ARG A 103 -2.42 -7.14 -12.28
CA ARG A 103 -3.75 -7.65 -12.61
C ARG A 103 -3.73 -9.00 -13.30
N ALA A 104 -2.76 -9.21 -14.19
CA ALA A 104 -2.62 -10.47 -14.93
C ALA A 104 -2.33 -11.66 -14.00
N CYS A 105 -1.53 -11.45 -12.95
CA CYS A 105 -1.14 -12.51 -12.01
C CYS A 105 -2.15 -12.71 -10.86
N ILE A 106 -2.78 -11.63 -10.38
CA ILE A 106 -3.48 -11.62 -9.07
C ILE A 106 -4.64 -12.59 -8.99
N TRP A 107 -5.37 -12.80 -10.09
CA TRP A 107 -6.47 -13.77 -10.12
C TRP A 107 -5.99 -15.18 -10.46
N ASP A 108 -5.43 -15.38 -11.63
CA ASP A 108 -5.17 -16.72 -12.16
C ASP A 108 -4.04 -17.45 -11.40
N GLU A 109 -3.06 -16.73 -10.86
CA GLU A 109 -1.91 -17.32 -10.19
C GLU A 109 -2.00 -17.27 -8.65
N ARG A 110 -2.91 -16.45 -8.08
CA ARG A 110 -3.02 -16.26 -6.63
C ARG A 110 -4.41 -16.55 -6.09
N LEU A 111 -5.44 -15.78 -6.42
CA LEU A 111 -6.72 -15.80 -5.74
C LEU A 111 -7.69 -16.87 -6.26
N LYS A 112 -7.59 -17.27 -7.52
CA LYS A 112 -8.51 -18.21 -8.15
C LYS A 112 -8.53 -19.59 -7.45
N ALA A 113 -7.41 -20.01 -6.87
CA ALA A 113 -7.32 -21.29 -6.18
C ALA A 113 -8.29 -21.37 -4.98
N SER A 114 -8.49 -20.27 -4.26
CA SER A 114 -9.36 -20.20 -3.08
C SER A 114 -10.72 -19.54 -3.36
N MET A 115 -10.78 -18.63 -4.34
CA MET A 115 -11.97 -17.82 -4.63
C MET A 115 -12.74 -18.27 -5.89
N GLY A 116 -12.17 -19.16 -6.71
CA GLY A 116 -12.73 -19.57 -8.01
C GLY A 116 -13.99 -20.43 -7.94
N ALA A 117 -14.41 -20.85 -6.74
CA ALA A 117 -15.66 -21.57 -6.53
C ALA A 117 -16.27 -21.24 -5.17
N LEU A 118 -17.59 -21.12 -5.12
CA LEU A 118 -18.36 -21.00 -3.89
C LEU A 118 -19.40 -22.10 -3.77
N TRP A 119 -19.58 -22.61 -2.55
CA TRP A 119 -20.71 -23.47 -2.21
C TRP A 119 -21.94 -22.61 -1.87
N ASP A 120 -23.05 -22.79 -2.60
CA ASP A 120 -24.27 -21.97 -2.41
C ASP A 120 -25.35 -22.66 -1.54
N GLY A 121 -25.02 -23.80 -0.95
CA GLY A 121 -25.93 -24.64 -0.18
C GLY A 121 -26.40 -25.88 -0.93
N GLU A 122 -26.30 -25.89 -2.25
CA GLU A 122 -26.76 -26.98 -3.12
C GLU A 122 -25.66 -27.48 -4.06
N ARG A 123 -24.83 -26.57 -4.58
CA ARG A 123 -23.78 -26.86 -5.57
C ARG A 123 -22.62 -25.88 -5.52
N HIS A 124 -21.50 -26.28 -6.09
CA HIS A 124 -20.40 -25.33 -6.35
C HIS A 124 -20.75 -24.41 -7.53
N ARG A 125 -20.67 -23.11 -7.31
CA ARG A 125 -20.75 -22.09 -8.35
C ARG A 125 -19.35 -21.66 -8.74
N VAL A 126 -19.09 -21.62 -10.06
CA VAL A 126 -17.84 -21.06 -10.57
C VAL A 126 -17.90 -19.54 -10.39
N MET A 127 -16.83 -18.99 -9.83
CA MET A 127 -16.66 -17.57 -9.59
C MET A 127 -15.50 -17.03 -10.42
N THR A 128 -15.60 -15.76 -10.75
CA THR A 128 -14.62 -15.03 -11.56
C THR A 128 -14.07 -13.84 -10.78
N PHE A 129 -13.03 -13.22 -11.29
CA PHE A 129 -12.51 -11.98 -10.75
C PHE A 129 -13.60 -10.90 -10.61
N ASP A 130 -14.43 -10.74 -11.64
CA ASP A 130 -15.46 -9.69 -11.72
C ASP A 130 -16.64 -9.91 -10.76
N ASP A 131 -16.75 -11.09 -10.14
CA ASP A 131 -17.73 -11.33 -9.07
C ASP A 131 -17.32 -10.64 -7.76
N TYR A 132 -16.02 -10.45 -7.54
CA TYR A 132 -15.46 -9.88 -6.31
C TYR A 132 -14.86 -8.51 -6.47
N PHE A 133 -14.34 -8.17 -7.65
CA PHE A 133 -13.56 -6.97 -7.88
C PHE A 133 -14.13 -6.09 -9.00
N GLU A 134 -13.96 -4.78 -8.81
CA GLU A 134 -14.06 -3.78 -9.86
C GLU A 134 -12.65 -3.25 -10.11
N HIS A 135 -12.06 -3.57 -11.28
CA HIS A 135 -10.69 -3.19 -11.57
C HIS A 135 -10.56 -1.74 -12.03
N VAL A 136 -9.68 -1.01 -11.36
CA VAL A 136 -9.23 0.33 -11.75
C VAL A 136 -7.77 0.22 -12.19
N PRO A 137 -7.44 0.41 -13.48
CA PRO A 137 -6.07 0.27 -13.95
C PRO A 137 -5.17 1.38 -13.41
N LEU A 138 -4.00 0.99 -12.88
CA LEU A 138 -2.90 1.86 -12.53
C LEU A 138 -1.88 1.84 -13.68
N ASP A 139 -1.90 2.89 -14.51
CA ASP A 139 -1.03 2.99 -15.66
C ASP A 139 0.31 3.66 -15.27
N TRP A 140 1.43 3.09 -15.72
CA TRP A 140 2.76 3.69 -15.51
C TRP A 140 3.08 4.85 -16.47
N SER A 141 2.29 5.04 -17.52
CA SER A 141 2.51 6.08 -18.54
C SER A 141 1.59 7.30 -18.39
N SER A 142 0.53 7.16 -17.59
CA SER A 142 -0.47 8.21 -17.39
C SER A 142 -0.85 8.42 -15.94
N THR A 143 -1.63 9.46 -15.65
CA THR A 143 -2.14 9.72 -14.30
C THR A 143 -3.47 9.00 -14.09
N THR A 144 -3.54 8.14 -13.08
CA THR A 144 -4.80 7.54 -12.62
C THR A 144 -5.45 8.45 -11.58
N THR A 145 -6.75 8.71 -11.71
CA THR A 145 -7.50 9.56 -10.78
C THR A 145 -8.50 8.72 -9.98
N ILE A 146 -8.43 8.81 -8.65
CA ILE A 146 -9.33 8.12 -7.71
C ILE A 146 -9.88 9.17 -6.72
N GLY A 147 -11.12 9.61 -6.93
CA GLY A 147 -11.68 10.70 -6.14
C GLY A 147 -10.75 11.92 -6.13
N PRO A 148 -10.28 12.38 -4.96
CA PRO A 148 -9.37 13.51 -4.85
C PRO A 148 -7.90 13.17 -5.15
N PHE A 149 -7.55 11.88 -5.31
CA PHE A 149 -6.17 11.44 -5.52
C PHE A 149 -5.83 11.40 -6.99
N ARG A 150 -4.73 12.04 -7.35
CA ARG A 150 -4.08 11.94 -8.66
C ARG A 150 -2.79 11.15 -8.49
N ILE A 151 -2.70 9.98 -9.12
CA ILE A 151 -1.64 9.00 -8.90
C ILE A 151 -0.84 8.85 -10.18
N ARG A 152 0.45 9.12 -10.11
CA ARG A 152 1.43 8.69 -11.09
C ARG A 152 2.17 7.50 -10.52
N ALA A 153 2.33 6.45 -11.30
CA ALA A 153 3.06 5.26 -10.89
C ALA A 153 4.34 5.10 -11.72
N ARG A 154 5.33 4.43 -11.15
CA ARG A 154 6.56 4.04 -11.81
C ARG A 154 6.92 2.62 -11.42
N ARG A 155 7.37 1.80 -12.38
CA ARG A 155 7.89 0.47 -12.10
C ARG A 155 9.18 0.55 -11.29
N THR A 156 9.31 -0.28 -10.27
CA THR A 156 10.51 -0.40 -9.43
C THR A 156 11.41 -1.56 -9.89
N ILE A 157 12.59 -1.65 -9.30
CA ILE A 157 13.52 -2.78 -9.50
C ILE A 157 13.28 -3.79 -8.38
N HIS A 158 12.42 -4.77 -8.63
CA HIS A 158 12.05 -5.78 -7.66
C HIS A 158 11.83 -7.15 -8.32
N HIS A 159 11.64 -8.22 -7.52
CA HIS A 159 11.48 -9.60 -8.02
C HIS A 159 10.27 -9.78 -8.95
N VAL A 160 9.21 -9.05 -8.70
CA VAL A 160 7.96 -9.08 -9.47
C VAL A 160 7.58 -7.67 -9.92
N PRO A 161 6.68 -7.51 -10.89
CA PRO A 161 6.18 -6.19 -11.26
C PRO A 161 5.65 -5.44 -10.05
N THR A 162 6.30 -4.33 -9.70
CA THR A 162 6.02 -3.53 -8.51
C THR A 162 5.90 -2.06 -8.89
N SER A 163 4.98 -1.33 -8.27
CA SER A 163 4.68 0.07 -8.54
C SER A 163 5.04 0.97 -7.36
N ALA A 164 5.99 1.88 -7.56
CA ALA A 164 6.12 3.07 -6.74
C ALA A 164 5.06 4.11 -7.14
N LEU A 165 4.69 4.98 -6.20
CA LEU A 165 3.58 5.92 -6.36
C LEU A 165 4.03 7.35 -6.05
N LEU A 166 3.52 8.30 -6.84
CA LEU A 166 3.50 9.71 -6.53
C LEU A 166 2.04 10.15 -6.49
N VAL A 167 1.54 10.47 -5.30
CA VAL A 167 0.12 10.74 -5.05
C VAL A 167 -0.06 12.21 -4.68
N GLU A 168 -0.84 12.93 -5.48
CA GLU A 168 -1.23 14.31 -5.23
C GLU A 168 -2.68 14.37 -4.73
N ALA A 169 -2.91 15.08 -3.62
CA ALA A 169 -4.25 15.38 -3.11
C ALA A 169 -4.22 16.65 -2.27
N ALA A 170 -5.28 17.47 -2.31
CA ALA A 170 -5.40 18.72 -1.57
C ALA A 170 -4.18 19.67 -1.69
N GLY A 171 -3.50 19.67 -2.85
CA GLY A 171 -2.32 20.49 -3.12
C GLY A 171 -1.04 20.02 -2.44
N ARG A 172 -1.00 18.80 -1.93
CA ARG A 172 0.15 18.16 -1.28
C ARG A 172 0.50 16.86 -1.99
N THR A 173 1.74 16.43 -1.88
CA THR A 173 2.25 15.29 -2.64
C THR A 173 2.98 14.30 -1.73
N LEU A 174 2.58 13.02 -1.82
CA LEU A 174 3.24 11.87 -1.20
C LEU A 174 4.00 11.08 -2.26
N GLY A 175 5.27 10.78 -2.01
CA GLY A 175 6.05 9.76 -2.71
C GLY A 175 6.09 8.47 -1.88
N TYR A 176 5.79 7.32 -2.49
CA TYR A 176 5.90 6.01 -1.87
C TYR A 176 6.70 5.06 -2.77
N SER A 177 7.78 4.50 -2.25
CA SER A 177 8.68 3.67 -3.06
C SER A 177 8.08 2.30 -3.39
N SER A 178 7.22 1.73 -2.51
CA SER A 178 7.01 0.29 -2.45
C SER A 178 8.35 -0.45 -2.37
N ASP A 179 8.39 -1.76 -2.62
CA ASP A 179 9.62 -2.55 -2.59
C ASP A 179 10.49 -2.28 -3.82
N THR A 180 11.78 -2.05 -3.60
CA THR A 180 12.72 -1.72 -4.66
C THR A 180 14.18 -1.89 -4.25
N ALA A 181 15.02 -2.38 -5.14
CA ALA A 181 16.45 -2.10 -5.05
C ALA A 181 16.71 -0.59 -5.19
N PHE A 182 17.87 -0.13 -4.74
CA PHE A 182 18.22 1.29 -4.87
C PHE A 182 18.27 1.72 -6.35
N ASP A 183 17.44 2.70 -6.70
CA ASP A 183 17.36 3.27 -8.04
C ASP A 183 17.42 4.80 -7.97
N PRO A 184 18.53 5.44 -8.42
CA PRO A 184 18.64 6.90 -8.44
C PRO A 184 17.51 7.60 -9.21
N GLN A 185 17.02 6.98 -10.29
CA GLN A 185 15.91 7.56 -11.05
C GLN A 185 14.57 7.49 -10.29
N LEU A 186 14.39 6.47 -9.44
CA LEU A 186 13.24 6.42 -8.53
C LEU A 186 13.35 7.48 -7.44
N ILE A 187 14.54 7.67 -6.88
CA ILE A 187 14.80 8.76 -5.92
C ILE A 187 14.45 10.14 -6.54
N ASP A 188 14.86 10.39 -7.79
CA ASP A 188 14.51 11.63 -8.49
C ASP A 188 12.99 11.77 -8.70
N PHE A 189 12.31 10.67 -9.09
CA PHE A 189 10.86 10.64 -9.26
C PHE A 189 10.10 10.96 -7.96
N LEU A 190 10.49 10.32 -6.86
CA LEU A 190 9.87 10.51 -5.54
C LEU A 190 10.30 11.84 -4.90
N GLY A 191 11.48 12.32 -5.23
CA GLY A 191 12.06 13.56 -4.73
C GLY A 191 11.26 14.82 -5.04
N ALA A 192 10.28 14.76 -5.95
CA ALA A 192 9.34 15.83 -6.22
C ALA A 192 8.24 15.99 -5.13
N ALA A 193 8.10 15.01 -4.22
CA ALA A 193 7.04 14.99 -3.20
C ALA A 193 7.36 15.86 -1.97
N ASP A 194 6.32 16.36 -1.30
CA ASP A 194 6.44 17.06 -0.01
C ASP A 194 6.86 16.10 1.12
N LEU A 195 6.39 14.86 1.05
CA LEU A 195 6.73 13.74 1.95
C LEU A 195 7.11 12.53 1.11
N VAL A 196 8.23 11.88 1.44
CA VAL A 196 8.67 10.63 0.81
C VAL A 196 8.67 9.51 1.84
N ILE A 197 7.95 8.43 1.57
CA ILE A 197 8.01 7.20 2.33
C ILE A 197 8.78 6.18 1.49
N HIS A 198 9.95 5.75 1.98
CA HIS A 198 10.83 4.85 1.25
C HIS A 198 11.10 3.59 2.06
N GLU A 199 11.07 2.43 1.39
CA GLU A 199 11.47 1.18 2.00
C GLU A 199 12.97 1.15 2.31
N THR A 200 13.35 0.36 3.31
CA THR A 200 14.75 -0.05 3.51
C THR A 200 14.77 -1.45 4.10
N ASN A 201 15.50 -2.36 3.48
CA ASN A 201 15.60 -3.74 3.94
C ASN A 201 16.90 -4.41 3.49
N LEU A 202 17.03 -5.69 3.80
CA LEU A 202 18.17 -6.53 3.46
C LEU A 202 17.96 -7.21 2.11
N GLY A 203 19.08 -7.50 1.46
CA GLY A 203 19.08 -8.23 0.19
C GLY A 203 19.09 -7.36 -1.06
N PRO A 204 19.40 -7.95 -2.24
CA PRO A 204 19.70 -7.18 -3.45
C PRO A 204 18.47 -6.58 -4.13
N ALA A 205 17.27 -7.02 -3.76
CA ALA A 205 16.00 -6.52 -4.32
C ALA A 205 15.35 -5.43 -3.46
N HIS A 206 16.05 -5.01 -2.41
CA HIS A 206 15.65 -3.96 -1.48
C HIS A 206 16.70 -2.86 -1.39
N THR A 207 16.31 -1.70 -0.86
CA THR A 207 17.20 -0.54 -0.70
C THR A 207 17.93 -0.64 0.63
N PRO A 208 19.28 -0.75 0.66
CA PRO A 208 20.04 -0.71 1.90
C PRO A 208 19.98 0.69 2.52
N TYR A 209 19.88 0.75 3.84
CA TYR A 209 19.76 2.01 4.60
C TYR A 209 20.90 3.01 4.28
N GLU A 210 22.12 2.52 4.12
CA GLU A 210 23.30 3.34 3.84
C GLU A 210 23.16 4.14 2.55
N ALA A 211 22.49 3.59 1.55
CA ALA A 211 22.22 4.29 0.29
C ALA A 211 21.27 5.48 0.49
N LEU A 212 20.24 5.31 1.33
CA LEU A 212 19.33 6.41 1.70
C LEU A 212 20.00 7.43 2.62
N ALA A 213 20.81 6.98 3.58
CA ALA A 213 21.53 7.84 4.50
C ALA A 213 22.57 8.76 3.80
N ALA A 214 23.06 8.33 2.63
CA ALA A 214 23.97 9.12 1.80
C ALA A 214 23.29 10.21 0.93
N LEU A 215 21.95 10.22 0.86
CA LEU A 215 21.20 11.22 0.09
C LEU A 215 21.33 12.64 0.67
N PRO A 216 21.05 13.69 -0.11
CA PRO A 216 21.06 15.07 0.36
C PRO A 216 20.22 15.30 1.62
N ALA A 217 20.70 16.14 2.53
CA ALA A 217 20.08 16.34 3.85
C ALA A 217 18.64 16.91 3.76
N ASP A 218 18.37 17.76 2.79
CA ASP A 218 17.06 18.34 2.51
C ASP A 218 16.03 17.27 2.04
N LEU A 219 16.47 16.28 1.27
CA LEU A 219 15.64 15.15 0.89
C LEU A 219 15.38 14.23 2.09
N ARG A 220 16.44 13.88 2.85
CA ARG A 220 16.31 13.04 4.05
C ARG A 220 15.39 13.66 5.11
N ALA A 221 15.37 14.97 5.26
CA ALA A 221 14.52 15.67 6.22
C ALA A 221 13.01 15.43 5.99
N ARG A 222 12.61 15.26 4.73
CA ARG A 222 11.22 14.93 4.33
C ARG A 222 10.98 13.49 3.97
N MET A 223 11.98 12.61 4.22
CA MET A 223 11.85 11.15 4.12
C MET A 223 11.34 10.52 5.41
N ARG A 224 10.69 9.37 5.26
CA ARG A 224 10.35 8.42 6.32
C ARG A 224 10.67 7.01 5.84
N LEU A 225 11.14 6.16 6.74
CA LEU A 225 11.45 4.77 6.43
C LEU A 225 10.29 3.85 6.76
N ILE A 226 10.06 2.88 5.88
CA ILE A 226 9.08 1.79 6.03
C ILE A 226 9.72 0.48 5.57
N HIS A 227 9.06 -0.63 5.75
CA HIS A 227 9.47 -1.97 5.29
C HIS A 227 10.86 -2.39 5.83
N TYR A 228 11.15 -1.98 7.05
CA TYR A 228 12.45 -2.28 7.68
C TYR A 228 12.36 -3.54 8.56
N PRO A 229 13.45 -4.34 8.64
CA PRO A 229 13.48 -5.56 9.43
C PRO A 229 13.38 -5.26 10.95
N ASP A 230 12.96 -6.24 11.74
CA ASP A 230 12.81 -6.09 13.20
C ASP A 230 14.10 -5.67 13.91
N GLY A 231 15.25 -6.04 13.37
CA GLY A 231 16.56 -5.64 13.90
C GLY A 231 17.03 -4.23 13.51
N PHE A 232 16.22 -3.45 12.76
CA PHE A 232 16.61 -2.09 12.39
C PHE A 232 16.56 -1.14 13.60
N ASP A 233 17.69 -0.51 13.91
CA ASP A 233 17.78 0.45 15.01
C ASP A 233 17.39 1.87 14.54
N ALA A 234 16.11 2.18 14.71
CA ALA A 234 15.57 3.49 14.36
C ALA A 234 16.16 4.65 15.18
N SER A 235 16.78 4.37 16.35
CA SER A 235 17.33 5.41 17.23
C SER A 235 18.64 6.03 16.70
N THR A 236 19.35 5.29 15.85
CA THR A 236 20.61 5.72 15.22
C THR A 236 20.40 6.21 13.78
N SER A 237 19.17 6.12 13.26
CA SER A 237 18.87 6.49 11.89
C SER A 237 18.85 8.01 11.67
N ALA A 238 19.49 8.45 10.60
CA ALA A 238 19.43 9.85 10.13
C ALA A 238 18.12 10.19 9.41
N ILE A 239 17.26 9.19 9.17
CA ILE A 239 15.94 9.33 8.54
C ILE A 239 14.92 8.73 9.51
N ALA A 240 13.87 9.46 9.82
CA ALA A 240 12.85 8.99 10.76
C ALA A 240 12.14 7.74 10.24
N ALA A 241 12.12 6.68 11.07
CA ALA A 241 11.37 5.46 10.78
C ALA A 241 9.92 5.64 11.23
N LEU A 242 8.97 5.22 10.39
CA LEU A 242 7.55 5.24 10.68
C LEU A 242 7.17 4.28 11.80
N ARG A 243 6.07 4.58 12.45
CA ARG A 243 5.44 3.70 13.44
C ARG A 243 4.00 3.43 13.06
N GLU A 244 3.54 2.23 13.37
CA GLU A 244 2.15 1.85 13.14
C GLU A 244 1.19 2.75 13.95
N GLY A 245 0.13 3.20 13.31
CA GLY A 245 -0.83 4.16 13.84
C GLY A 245 -0.40 5.63 13.74
N GLU A 246 0.81 5.91 13.22
CA GLU A 246 1.24 7.29 12.95
C GLU A 246 0.38 7.90 11.85
N VAL A 247 -0.01 9.17 12.02
CA VAL A 247 -0.77 9.94 11.04
C VAL A 247 0.12 11.07 10.53
N LEU A 248 0.35 11.09 9.23
CA LEU A 248 1.19 12.06 8.55
C LEU A 248 0.34 12.99 7.68
N HIS A 249 0.81 14.21 7.52
CA HIS A 249 0.23 15.20 6.61
C HIS A 249 1.35 15.66 5.65
N PRO A 250 1.34 15.21 4.37
CA PRO A 250 2.30 15.61 3.35
C PRO A 250 2.43 17.11 3.15
#